data_e92113ae5f8b28f1f18ae234c69bff34
#
_entry.id   e92113ae5f8b28f1f18ae234c69bff34
#
_cell.length_a   1.000
_cell.length_b   1.000
_cell.length_c   1.000
_cell.angle_alpha   90.00
_cell.angle_beta   90.00
_cell.angle_gamma   90.00
#
_symmetry.space_group_name_H-M   'P 1'
#
loop_
_entity.id
_entity.type
_entity.pdbx_description
1 polymer ?
#
loop_
_entity_poly.entity_id
_entity_poly.type
_entity_poly.pdbx_seq_one_letter_code
_entity_poly.pdbx_strand_id
1 'polypeptide(L)'
;CLGLHSMCKGAESKYFNGHTNINDSELICFGVKGLMDTNKRLKDTLLFNILSYMSNQLLGRGNTVAAVDELYLFLTNMTAIEYIRNGMKRVRKKESSFILASQNIEDFLLPEIKEFTKPLFSIPSHHFLFNPGNISPTAFIDTLQLEESEYGLIKYPERGTCLYRCGNERYLLQVIAPQYKAVLFGNGGGR
;
A
#
# COMPACT_ATOMS: atom_id res chain seq x y z
N CYS A 1 23.77 -22.38 11.41
CA CYS A 1 22.91 -22.48 10.22
C CYS A 1 23.53 -21.71 9.06
N LEU A 2 23.96 -22.41 8.00
CA LEU A 2 24.61 -21.83 6.83
C LEU A 2 23.72 -20.76 6.13
N GLY A 3 22.40 -20.93 6.15
CA GLY A 3 21.43 -20.00 5.52
C GLY A 3 21.38 -18.59 6.11
N LEU A 4 21.81 -18.39 7.36
CA LEU A 4 21.82 -17.09 8.02
C LEU A 4 23.22 -16.48 8.15
N HIS A 5 24.24 -17.15 7.64
CA HIS A 5 25.63 -16.71 7.80
C HIS A 5 25.86 -15.32 7.20
N SER A 6 25.33 -15.05 6.01
CA SER A 6 25.46 -13.73 5.36
C SER A 6 24.84 -12.59 6.17
N MET A 7 23.75 -12.88 6.87
CA MET A 7 23.04 -11.90 7.71
C MET A 7 23.69 -11.70 9.08
N CYS A 8 24.32 -12.75 9.64
CA CYS A 8 24.92 -12.66 10.97
C CYS A 8 26.39 -12.23 10.96
N LYS A 9 27.18 -12.72 9.99
CA LYS A 9 28.64 -12.51 9.94
C LYS A 9 29.17 -12.11 8.56
N GLY A 10 28.34 -12.15 7.52
CA GLY A 10 28.72 -11.82 6.14
C GLY A 10 28.43 -10.38 5.76
N ALA A 11 28.38 -10.13 4.45
CA ALA A 11 28.23 -8.79 3.86
C ALA A 11 26.92 -8.06 4.27
N GLU A 12 25.88 -8.82 4.64
CA GLU A 12 24.58 -8.28 5.03
C GLU A 12 24.46 -8.07 6.56
N SER A 13 25.51 -8.43 7.35
CA SER A 13 25.46 -8.32 8.81
C SER A 13 25.20 -6.92 9.34
N LYS A 14 25.63 -5.89 8.62
CA LYS A 14 25.38 -4.49 8.95
C LYS A 14 23.88 -4.13 9.02
N TYR A 15 23.01 -4.91 8.36
CA TYR A 15 21.55 -4.68 8.35
C TYR A 15 20.81 -5.50 9.41
N PHE A 16 21.38 -6.64 9.85
CA PHE A 16 20.67 -7.61 10.69
C PHE A 16 21.33 -7.92 12.00
N ASN A 17 22.64 -7.68 12.13
CA ASN A 17 23.39 -8.02 13.34
C ASN A 17 23.64 -6.77 14.20
N GLY A 18 22.59 -6.28 14.83
CA GLY A 18 22.64 -5.10 15.70
C GLY A 18 21.41 -5.01 16.58
N HIS A 19 21.41 -4.04 17.48
CA HIS A 19 20.24 -3.70 18.27
C HIS A 19 19.20 -2.99 17.39
N THR A 20 17.92 -3.22 17.67
CA THR A 20 16.82 -2.49 17.05
C THR A 20 16.98 -0.99 17.33
N ASN A 21 16.95 -0.19 16.27
CA ASN A 21 17.01 1.27 16.31
C ASN A 21 15.67 1.95 16.03
N ILE A 22 14.59 1.18 16.00
CA ILE A 22 13.23 1.72 15.88
C ILE A 22 12.83 2.22 17.26
N ASN A 23 12.65 3.53 17.38
CA ASN A 23 12.13 4.15 18.59
C ASN A 23 10.62 3.92 18.67
N ASP A 24 10.09 3.71 19.88
CA ASP A 24 8.66 3.69 20.12
C ASP A 24 8.13 5.14 19.94
N SER A 25 7.34 5.35 18.91
CA SER A 25 6.81 6.65 18.50
C SER A 25 5.39 6.46 18.00
N GLU A 26 4.55 7.48 18.17
CA GLU A 26 3.18 7.48 17.65
C GLU A 26 3.12 7.52 16.13
N LEU A 27 4.15 8.10 15.49
CA LEU A 27 4.29 8.14 14.04
C LEU A 27 5.65 7.58 13.63
N ILE A 28 5.64 6.51 12.86
CA ILE A 28 6.83 5.88 12.30
C ILE A 28 6.69 5.81 10.79
N CYS A 29 7.71 6.28 10.09
CA CYS A 29 7.78 6.24 8.63
C CYS A 29 8.99 5.40 8.19
N PHE A 30 8.74 4.39 7.37
CA PHE A 30 9.77 3.56 6.74
C PHE A 30 10.03 4.03 5.31
N GLY A 31 11.17 4.66 5.06
CA GLY A 31 11.60 5.01 3.71
C GLY A 31 12.14 3.79 2.98
N VAL A 32 11.39 3.27 2.00
CA VAL A 32 11.75 2.04 1.27
C VAL A 32 12.50 2.29 -0.03
N LYS A 33 12.64 3.55 -0.47
CA LYS A 33 13.29 3.90 -1.74
C LYS A 33 14.69 3.28 -1.89
N GLY A 34 15.51 3.37 -0.85
CA GLY A 34 16.87 2.81 -0.88
C GLY A 34 16.92 1.27 -0.94
N LEU A 35 15.80 0.59 -0.69
CA LEU A 35 15.73 -0.88 -0.82
C LEU A 35 15.60 -1.32 -2.27
N MET A 36 15.08 -0.44 -3.15
CA MET A 36 14.83 -0.79 -4.55
C MET A 36 16.12 -1.06 -5.32
N ASP A 37 17.22 -0.39 -4.93
CA ASP A 37 18.54 -0.52 -5.54
C ASP A 37 19.36 -1.68 -4.97
N THR A 38 18.81 -2.44 -4.02
CA THR A 38 19.49 -3.59 -3.41
C THR A 38 19.17 -4.89 -4.16
N ASN A 39 19.97 -5.95 -3.88
CA ASN A 39 19.67 -7.26 -4.45
C ASN A 39 18.31 -7.77 -3.92
N LYS A 40 17.65 -8.60 -4.74
CA LYS A 40 16.29 -9.11 -4.45
C LYS A 40 16.16 -9.73 -3.06
N ARG A 41 17.14 -10.55 -2.65
CA ARG A 41 17.10 -11.25 -1.35
C ARG A 41 17.11 -10.28 -0.18
N LEU A 42 17.98 -9.29 -0.21
CA LEU A 42 18.09 -8.26 0.83
C LEU A 42 16.82 -7.42 0.89
N LYS A 43 16.34 -6.98 -0.28
CA LYS A 43 15.08 -6.23 -0.41
C LYS A 43 13.92 -7.00 0.21
N ASP A 44 13.70 -8.26 -0.21
CA ASP A 44 12.59 -9.08 0.28
C ASP A 44 12.67 -9.29 1.79
N THR A 45 13.87 -9.50 2.33
CA THR A 45 14.06 -9.71 3.78
C THR A 45 13.77 -8.44 4.58
N LEU A 46 14.21 -7.28 4.11
CA LEU A 46 13.96 -6.00 4.80
C LEU A 46 12.49 -5.60 4.70
N LEU A 47 11.85 -5.78 3.54
CA LEU A 47 10.41 -5.57 3.41
C LEU A 47 9.62 -6.50 4.34
N PHE A 48 10.03 -7.76 4.46
CA PHE A 48 9.40 -8.70 5.39
C PHE A 48 9.54 -8.25 6.85
N ASN A 49 10.69 -7.72 7.26
CA ASN A 49 10.88 -7.16 8.60
C ASN A 49 9.93 -5.98 8.86
N ILE A 50 9.77 -5.07 7.88
CA ILE A 50 8.83 -3.95 7.99
C ILE A 50 7.40 -4.46 8.11
N LEU A 51 6.98 -5.42 7.27
CA LEU A 51 5.65 -6.02 7.33
C LEU A 51 5.39 -6.73 8.66
N SER A 52 6.40 -7.44 9.19
CA SER A 52 6.31 -8.10 10.49
C SER A 52 6.13 -7.10 11.62
N TYR A 53 6.92 -6.02 11.63
CA TYR A 53 6.75 -4.93 12.59
C TYR A 53 5.36 -4.31 12.49
N MET A 54 4.93 -3.95 11.28
CA MET A 54 3.62 -3.36 11.01
C MET A 54 2.49 -4.28 11.51
N SER A 55 2.57 -5.58 11.26
CA SER A 55 1.58 -6.55 11.72
C SER A 55 1.53 -6.64 13.25
N ASN A 56 2.68 -6.61 13.92
CA ASN A 56 2.71 -6.61 15.38
C ASN A 56 2.04 -5.36 15.96
N GLN A 57 2.21 -4.19 15.33
CA GLN A 57 1.51 -2.98 15.74
C GLN A 57 -0.01 -3.10 15.50
N LEU A 58 -0.41 -3.51 14.29
CA LEU A 58 -1.82 -3.61 13.89
C LEU A 58 -2.60 -4.67 14.67
N LEU A 59 -2.01 -5.85 14.87
CA LEU A 59 -2.72 -7.02 15.40
C LEU A 59 -2.37 -7.34 16.84
N GLY A 60 -1.18 -6.98 17.29
CA GLY A 60 -0.71 -7.16 18.67
C GLY A 60 -1.13 -5.99 19.56
N ARG A 61 -0.64 -4.79 19.27
CA ARG A 61 -0.96 -3.56 20.01
C ARG A 61 -2.41 -3.11 19.76
N GLY A 62 -2.84 -3.10 18.49
CA GLY A 62 -4.15 -2.58 18.08
C GLY A 62 -4.17 -1.05 18.01
N ASN A 63 -5.35 -0.49 17.74
CA ASN A 63 -5.59 0.96 17.60
C ASN A 63 -4.51 1.67 16.77
N THR A 64 -4.19 1.07 15.63
CA THR A 64 -3.07 1.49 14.77
C THR A 64 -3.55 1.65 13.34
N VAL A 65 -3.05 2.67 12.65
CA VAL A 65 -3.25 2.87 11.22
C VAL A 65 -1.93 2.58 10.50
N ALA A 66 -1.95 1.68 9.53
CA ALA A 66 -0.82 1.45 8.64
C ALA A 66 -1.13 2.01 7.25
N ALA A 67 -0.37 3.01 6.84
CA ALA A 67 -0.43 3.55 5.49
C ALA A 67 0.70 2.94 4.64
N VAL A 68 0.34 2.35 3.50
CA VAL A 68 1.27 1.77 2.53
C VAL A 68 1.08 2.52 1.22
N ASP A 69 2.04 3.34 0.88
CA ASP A 69 2.14 4.00 -0.41
C ASP A 69 2.93 3.12 -1.39
N GLU A 70 2.65 3.27 -2.67
CA GLU A 70 3.26 2.46 -3.75
C GLU A 70 3.11 0.95 -3.48
N LEU A 71 1.89 0.51 -3.21
CA LEU A 71 1.58 -0.88 -2.84
C LEU A 71 2.10 -1.91 -3.85
N TYR A 72 2.23 -1.54 -5.14
CA TYR A 72 2.75 -2.40 -6.19
C TYR A 72 4.17 -2.93 -5.88
N LEU A 73 4.97 -2.22 -5.07
CA LEU A 73 6.31 -2.67 -4.68
C LEU A 73 6.29 -4.00 -3.91
N PHE A 74 5.18 -4.30 -3.26
CA PHE A 74 5.00 -5.54 -2.50
C PHE A 74 4.46 -6.69 -3.35
N LEU A 75 3.95 -6.42 -4.56
CA LEU A 75 3.31 -7.41 -5.42
C LEU A 75 4.32 -8.40 -6.04
N THR A 76 5.60 -8.08 -6.02
CA THR A 76 6.66 -9.00 -6.48
C THR A 76 6.92 -10.15 -5.53
N ASN A 77 6.32 -10.13 -4.32
CA ASN A 77 6.53 -11.12 -3.29
C ASN A 77 5.19 -11.66 -2.77
N MET A 78 4.88 -12.92 -3.08
CA MET A 78 3.63 -13.58 -2.69
C MET A 78 3.40 -13.57 -1.17
N THR A 79 4.47 -13.75 -0.38
CA THR A 79 4.37 -13.70 1.09
C THR A 79 3.93 -12.32 1.56
N ALA A 80 4.40 -11.25 0.93
CA ALA A 80 3.98 -9.88 1.26
C ALA A 80 2.49 -9.66 0.94
N ILE A 81 2.02 -10.12 -0.23
CA ILE A 81 0.60 -10.05 -0.61
C ILE A 81 -0.26 -10.77 0.42
N GLU A 82 0.10 -12.00 0.78
CA GLU A 82 -0.63 -12.79 1.78
C GLU A 82 -0.64 -12.12 3.15
N TYR A 83 0.47 -11.51 3.53
CA TYR A 83 0.60 -10.79 4.80
C TYR A 83 -0.36 -9.61 4.90
N ILE A 84 -0.39 -8.77 3.86
CA ILE A 84 -1.28 -7.63 3.76
C ILE A 84 -2.74 -8.10 3.75
N ARG A 85 -3.06 -9.08 2.90
CA ARG A 85 -4.41 -9.65 2.79
C ARG A 85 -4.92 -10.22 4.11
N ASN A 86 -4.09 -10.98 4.81
CA ASN A 86 -4.45 -11.57 6.11
C ASN A 86 -4.58 -10.49 7.20
N GLY A 87 -3.73 -9.48 7.15
CA GLY A 87 -3.82 -8.30 7.99
C GLY A 87 -5.17 -7.59 7.81
N MET A 88 -5.53 -7.26 6.56
CA MET A 88 -6.79 -6.58 6.24
C MET A 88 -8.04 -7.29 6.78
N LYS A 89 -8.06 -8.62 6.78
CA LYS A 89 -9.17 -9.42 7.34
C LYS A 89 -9.27 -9.35 8.86
N ARG A 90 -8.19 -9.04 9.55
CA ARG A 90 -8.06 -9.15 11.01
C ARG A 90 -8.03 -7.82 11.75
N VAL A 91 -7.57 -6.75 11.09
CA VAL A 91 -7.34 -5.44 11.72
C VAL A 91 -8.59 -4.86 12.38
N ARG A 92 -9.77 -5.06 11.79
CA ARG A 92 -11.04 -4.57 12.33
C ARG A 92 -11.30 -5.03 13.78
N LYS A 93 -10.91 -6.28 14.13
CA LYS A 93 -11.07 -6.82 15.49
C LYS A 93 -10.12 -6.17 16.51
N LYS A 94 -9.16 -5.38 16.04
CA LYS A 94 -8.13 -4.72 16.84
C LYS A 94 -8.22 -3.19 16.77
N GLU A 95 -9.35 -2.67 16.26
CA GLU A 95 -9.56 -1.23 16.07
C GLU A 95 -8.45 -0.59 15.24
N SER A 96 -7.86 -1.40 14.36
CA SER A 96 -6.78 -1.00 13.47
C SER A 96 -7.28 -0.92 12.02
N SER A 97 -6.54 -0.21 11.18
CA SER A 97 -6.90 -0.05 9.78
C SER A 97 -5.69 0.01 8.85
N PHE A 98 -5.95 -0.27 7.56
CA PHE A 98 -5.01 -0.04 6.48
C PHE A 98 -5.47 1.13 5.62
N ILE A 99 -4.51 1.93 5.16
CA ILE A 99 -4.64 2.85 4.04
C ILE A 99 -3.66 2.35 2.98
N LEU A 100 -4.18 1.91 1.84
CA LEU A 100 -3.36 1.37 0.76
C LEU A 100 -3.48 2.31 -0.44
N ALA A 101 -2.34 2.74 -0.98
CA ALA A 101 -2.29 3.58 -2.17
C ALA A 101 -1.44 2.92 -3.27
N SER A 102 -1.87 3.05 -4.50
CA SER A 102 -1.14 2.61 -5.67
C SER A 102 -1.53 3.42 -6.89
N GLN A 103 -0.60 3.60 -7.81
CA GLN A 103 -0.83 4.40 -9.02
C GLN A 103 -1.38 3.54 -10.17
N ASN A 104 -0.94 2.30 -10.30
CA ASN A 104 -1.28 1.41 -11.41
C ASN A 104 -2.06 0.20 -10.93
N ILE A 105 -3.27 0.04 -11.45
CA ILE A 105 -4.07 -1.15 -11.16
C ILE A 105 -3.61 -2.36 -11.98
N GLU A 106 -2.94 -2.14 -13.12
CA GLU A 106 -2.46 -3.21 -14.02
C GLU A 106 -1.50 -4.16 -13.33
N ASP A 107 -0.67 -3.64 -12.41
CA ASP A 107 0.28 -4.45 -11.66
C ASP A 107 -0.41 -5.54 -10.82
N PHE A 108 -1.65 -5.30 -10.42
CA PHE A 108 -2.47 -6.25 -9.65
C PHE A 108 -3.17 -7.29 -10.51
N LEU A 109 -3.22 -7.07 -11.83
CA LEU A 109 -3.96 -7.91 -12.78
C LEU A 109 -3.05 -8.90 -13.52
N LEU A 110 -1.76 -8.93 -13.20
CA LEU A 110 -0.83 -9.90 -13.76
C LEU A 110 -1.35 -11.31 -13.49
N PRO A 111 -1.38 -12.21 -14.53
CA PRO A 111 -2.00 -13.54 -14.43
C PRO A 111 -1.50 -14.34 -13.22
N GLU A 112 -0.21 -14.21 -12.88
CA GLU A 112 0.44 -14.97 -11.81
C GLU A 112 -0.05 -14.60 -10.42
N ILE A 113 -0.56 -13.37 -10.22
CA ILE A 113 -0.93 -12.83 -8.91
C ILE A 113 -2.39 -12.39 -8.80
N LYS A 114 -3.12 -12.30 -9.91
CA LYS A 114 -4.49 -11.74 -9.98
C LYS A 114 -5.43 -12.32 -8.92
N GLU A 115 -5.43 -13.62 -8.72
CA GLU A 115 -6.30 -14.26 -7.73
C GLU A 115 -5.90 -13.94 -6.29
N PHE A 116 -4.62 -13.63 -6.05
CA PHE A 116 -4.13 -13.25 -4.73
C PHE A 116 -4.37 -11.77 -4.42
N THR A 117 -4.39 -10.92 -5.44
CA THR A 117 -4.58 -9.47 -5.31
C THR A 117 -6.06 -9.06 -5.31
N LYS A 118 -6.95 -9.85 -5.89
CA LYS A 118 -8.39 -9.61 -5.92
C LYS A 118 -8.99 -9.21 -4.57
N PRO A 119 -8.63 -9.84 -3.43
CA PRO A 119 -9.10 -9.42 -2.11
C PRO A 119 -8.67 -8.01 -1.70
N LEU A 120 -7.59 -7.46 -2.27
CA LEU A 120 -7.13 -6.09 -1.97
C LEU A 120 -8.15 -5.05 -2.47
N PHE A 121 -8.97 -5.40 -3.47
CA PHE A 121 -10.05 -4.54 -3.98
C PHE A 121 -11.41 -4.84 -3.33
N SER A 122 -11.63 -6.06 -2.84
CA SER A 122 -12.95 -6.47 -2.33
C SER A 122 -13.10 -6.35 -0.81
N ILE A 123 -11.99 -6.35 -0.05
CA ILE A 123 -12.05 -6.23 1.42
C ILE A 123 -12.23 -4.78 1.89
N PRO A 124 -11.58 -3.74 1.29
CA PRO A 124 -11.75 -2.37 1.73
C PRO A 124 -13.21 -1.90 1.61
N SER A 125 -13.68 -1.20 2.64
CA SER A 125 -15.01 -0.58 2.62
C SER A 125 -15.00 0.78 1.92
N HIS A 126 -13.83 1.40 1.82
CA HIS A 126 -13.65 2.75 1.28
C HIS A 126 -12.68 2.70 0.11
N HIS A 127 -13.09 3.28 -1.02
CA HIS A 127 -12.25 3.43 -2.20
C HIS A 127 -12.27 4.90 -2.66
N PHE A 128 -11.10 5.45 -2.88
CA PHE A 128 -10.91 6.76 -3.50
C PHE A 128 -10.29 6.53 -4.87
N LEU A 129 -11.11 6.61 -5.91
CA LEU A 129 -10.72 6.33 -7.28
C LEU A 129 -10.46 7.63 -8.01
N PHE A 130 -9.19 7.93 -8.21
CA PHE A 130 -8.73 9.08 -8.98
C PHE A 130 -8.61 8.73 -10.48
N ASN A 131 -7.98 9.63 -11.25
CA ASN A 131 -7.76 9.39 -12.68
C ASN A 131 -7.12 8.00 -12.92
N PRO A 132 -7.75 7.15 -13.73
CA PRO A 132 -7.25 5.80 -14.02
C PRO A 132 -5.97 5.76 -14.90
N GLY A 133 -5.54 6.92 -15.44
CA GLY A 133 -4.39 6.95 -16.34
C GLY A 133 -4.68 6.31 -17.69
N ASN A 134 -3.71 5.58 -18.22
CA ASN A 134 -3.76 4.96 -19.56
C ASN A 134 -4.22 3.50 -19.56
N ILE A 135 -4.76 3.01 -18.46
CA ILE A 135 -5.27 1.63 -18.37
C ILE A 135 -6.46 1.41 -19.31
N SER A 136 -6.63 0.17 -19.77
CA SER A 136 -7.85 -0.23 -20.48
C SER A 136 -9.10 0.10 -19.65
N PRO A 137 -10.05 0.88 -20.18
CA PRO A 137 -11.30 1.18 -19.49
C PRO A 137 -12.03 -0.08 -19.01
N THR A 138 -12.13 -1.09 -19.85
CA THR A 138 -12.79 -2.37 -19.53
C THR A 138 -12.11 -3.05 -18.34
N ALA A 139 -10.76 -3.13 -18.34
CA ALA A 139 -10.03 -3.75 -17.23
C ALA A 139 -10.23 -3.02 -15.92
N PHE A 140 -10.30 -1.68 -15.94
CA PHE A 140 -10.54 -0.85 -14.77
C PHE A 140 -11.97 -1.03 -14.23
N ILE A 141 -12.96 -0.93 -15.12
CA ILE A 141 -14.39 -1.08 -14.82
C ILE A 141 -14.67 -2.47 -14.23
N ASP A 142 -14.20 -3.53 -14.87
CA ASP A 142 -14.42 -4.90 -14.44
C ASP A 142 -13.77 -5.20 -13.09
N THR A 143 -12.52 -4.72 -12.89
CA THR A 143 -11.76 -4.98 -11.65
C THR A 143 -12.40 -4.31 -10.45
N LEU A 144 -12.85 -3.07 -10.62
CA LEU A 144 -13.43 -2.27 -9.55
C LEU A 144 -14.95 -2.37 -9.50
N GLN A 145 -15.56 -3.10 -10.43
CA GLN A 145 -17.02 -3.26 -10.53
C GLN A 145 -17.73 -1.90 -10.60
N LEU A 146 -17.30 -1.08 -11.55
CA LEU A 146 -17.88 0.24 -11.80
C LEU A 146 -18.90 0.19 -12.94
N GLU A 147 -19.75 1.19 -13.02
CA GLU A 147 -20.52 1.48 -14.22
C GLU A 147 -19.72 2.37 -15.17
N GLU A 148 -20.03 2.33 -16.47
CA GLU A 148 -19.39 3.21 -17.46
C GLU A 148 -19.58 4.70 -17.15
N SER A 149 -20.74 5.06 -16.59
CA SER A 149 -21.05 6.40 -16.12
C SER A 149 -20.11 6.84 -15.00
N GLU A 150 -19.81 5.97 -14.04
CA GLU A 150 -18.88 6.23 -12.93
C GLU A 150 -17.44 6.40 -13.44
N TYR A 151 -17.00 5.55 -14.37
CA TYR A 151 -15.71 5.68 -15.03
C TYR A 151 -15.60 7.00 -15.78
N GLY A 152 -16.68 7.42 -16.48
CA GLY A 152 -16.74 8.70 -17.19
C GLY A 152 -16.46 9.91 -16.32
N LEU A 153 -16.83 9.88 -15.02
CA LEU A 153 -16.60 10.98 -14.08
C LEU A 153 -15.13 11.17 -13.70
N ILE A 154 -14.32 10.10 -13.77
CA ILE A 154 -12.92 10.13 -13.35
C ILE A 154 -11.92 9.94 -14.49
N LYS A 155 -12.41 9.76 -15.72
CA LYS A 155 -11.54 9.58 -16.90
C LYS A 155 -10.71 10.83 -17.20
N TYR A 156 -11.32 12.02 -17.09
CA TYR A 156 -10.67 13.32 -17.34
C TYR A 156 -11.04 14.32 -16.24
N PRO A 157 -10.71 14.04 -14.97
CA PRO A 157 -11.14 14.86 -13.87
C PRO A 157 -10.26 16.10 -13.72
N GLU A 158 -10.77 17.11 -13.06
CA GLU A 158 -9.94 18.16 -12.48
C GLU A 158 -9.06 17.57 -11.37
N ARG A 159 -7.91 18.20 -11.12
CA ARG A 159 -6.99 17.78 -10.05
C ARG A 159 -7.70 17.74 -8.71
N GLY A 160 -7.57 16.64 -8.01
CA GLY A 160 -8.21 16.41 -6.71
C GLY A 160 -9.61 15.82 -6.79
N THR A 161 -10.18 15.69 -7.99
CA THR A 161 -11.47 15.01 -8.16
C THR A 161 -11.29 13.50 -8.09
N CYS A 162 -12.14 12.83 -7.32
CA CYS A 162 -12.18 11.38 -7.25
C CYS A 162 -13.61 10.88 -7.07
N LEU A 163 -13.84 9.65 -7.52
CA LEU A 163 -15.03 8.90 -7.15
C LEU A 163 -14.76 8.21 -5.80
N TYR A 164 -15.48 8.60 -4.79
CA TYR A 164 -15.43 7.95 -3.49
C TYR A 164 -16.55 6.94 -3.37
N ARG A 165 -16.19 5.74 -2.98
CA ARG A 165 -17.10 4.62 -2.79
C ARG A 165 -17.04 4.12 -1.36
N CYS A 166 -18.19 4.06 -0.67
CA CYS A 166 -18.32 3.54 0.68
C CYS A 166 -19.49 2.54 0.73
N GLY A 167 -19.19 1.26 0.75
CA GLY A 167 -20.20 0.22 0.59
C GLY A 167 -20.97 0.39 -0.72
N ASN A 168 -22.27 0.63 -0.64
CA ASN A 168 -23.15 0.86 -1.81
C ASN A 168 -23.25 2.34 -2.21
N GLU A 169 -22.72 3.24 -1.41
CA GLU A 169 -22.81 4.67 -1.69
C GLU A 169 -21.68 5.15 -2.61
N ARG A 170 -21.98 6.16 -3.42
CA ARG A 170 -21.10 6.75 -4.42
C ARG A 170 -21.15 8.26 -4.34
N TYR A 171 -20.00 8.89 -4.30
CA TYR A 171 -19.87 10.34 -4.21
C TYR A 171 -18.75 10.80 -5.15
N LEU A 172 -19.04 11.86 -5.90
CA LEU A 172 -17.98 12.60 -6.60
C LEU A 172 -17.43 13.64 -5.63
N LEU A 173 -16.16 13.50 -5.26
CA LEU A 173 -15.50 14.38 -4.32
C LEU A 173 -14.46 15.26 -5.00
N GLN A 174 -14.38 16.51 -4.55
CA GLN A 174 -13.26 17.40 -4.82
C GLN A 174 -12.39 17.50 -3.56
N VAL A 175 -11.19 16.94 -3.59
CA VAL A 175 -10.24 17.00 -2.50
C VAL A 175 -9.42 18.28 -2.59
N ILE A 176 -9.56 19.14 -1.60
CA ILE A 176 -8.85 20.42 -1.50
C ILE A 176 -7.94 20.38 -0.29
N ALA A 177 -6.63 20.50 -0.51
CA ALA A 177 -5.67 20.60 0.58
C ALA A 177 -5.78 21.97 1.28
N PRO A 178 -5.91 22.02 2.61
CA PRO A 178 -5.85 23.29 3.35
C PRO A 178 -4.52 24.01 3.10
N GLN A 179 -4.55 25.35 3.12
CA GLN A 179 -3.38 26.17 2.79
C GLN A 179 -2.16 25.83 3.65
N TYR A 180 -2.34 25.56 4.95
CA TYR A 180 -1.24 25.17 5.84
C TYR A 180 -0.56 23.86 5.40
N LYS A 181 -1.31 22.89 4.87
CA LYS A 181 -0.74 21.65 4.31
C LYS A 181 0.02 21.92 3.02
N ALA A 182 -0.50 22.81 2.16
CA ALA A 182 0.19 23.21 0.94
C ALA A 182 1.52 23.91 1.24
N VAL A 183 1.59 24.68 2.32
CA VAL A 183 2.84 25.32 2.79
C VAL A 183 3.83 24.27 3.31
N LEU A 184 3.37 23.29 4.08
CA LEU A 184 4.24 22.26 4.69
C LEU A 184 4.75 21.24 3.66
N PHE A 185 3.92 20.83 2.73
CA PHE A 185 4.21 19.71 1.82
C PHE A 185 4.43 20.14 0.36
N GLY A 186 4.28 21.43 0.07
CA GLY A 186 4.36 22.00 -1.27
C GLY A 186 3.09 21.81 -2.09
N ASN A 187 2.98 22.61 -3.18
CA ASN A 187 1.86 22.57 -4.12
C ASN A 187 2.07 21.51 -5.23
N GLY A 188 3.24 20.90 -5.29
CA GLY A 188 3.55 19.84 -6.22
C GLY A 188 3.05 18.51 -5.65
N GLY A 189 2.05 17.91 -6.26
CA GLY A 189 1.83 16.48 -6.07
C GLY A 189 3.18 15.78 -6.32
N GLY A 190 3.53 14.83 -5.45
CA GLY A 190 4.80 14.14 -5.55
C GLY A 190 5.12 13.71 -6.99
N ARG A 191 6.30 14.06 -7.44
CA ARG A 191 6.94 13.53 -8.63
C ARG A 191 7.98 12.52 -8.18
#